data_4c2ed00a664a551970ab977c2cc02dc3
#
_entry.id   4c2ed00a664a551970ab977c2cc02dc3
#
_cell.length_a   1.000
_cell.length_b   1.000
_cell.length_c   1.000
_cell.angle_alpha   90.00
_cell.angle_beta   90.00
_cell.angle_gamma   90.00
#
_symmetry.space_group_name_H-M   'P 1'
#
loop_
_entity.id
_entity.type
_entity.pdbx_description
1 polymer ?
#
loop_
_entity_poly.entity_id
_entity_poly.type
_entity_poly.pdbx_seq_one_letter_code
_entity_poly.pdbx_strand_id
1 'polypeptide(L)'
;QVDVVVQNFRHGVAEKLKIAYPDLLPHNPRLIYASATGFGREGPDATMGVFDILGQARSGVLQALRAPGDPVEYNNAFGLADQTGGILLAQAVTAALFARERTGQGQEVEVAQLGAMLTLQHMGITRHLINGYEPAMTRRDAPRNPVFNLYECANGEWIAVGGLQGDRYWEDFCAILGLPALGTDPRHATMQQRTAANRLLVAALDTAFAAFSCADLL
;
A
#
# COMPACT_ATOMS: atom_id res chain seq x y z
N GLN A 1 -5.46 17.41 33.24
CA GLN A 1 -6.47 17.41 32.19
C GLN A 1 -5.81 17.22 30.86
N VAL A 2 -6.33 16.31 30.03
CA VAL A 2 -5.81 16.00 28.70
C VAL A 2 -6.91 16.17 27.66
N ASP A 3 -6.54 16.53 26.43
CA ASP A 3 -7.48 16.70 25.31
C ASP A 3 -7.74 15.41 24.56
N VAL A 4 -6.75 14.55 24.48
CA VAL A 4 -6.79 13.28 23.73
C VAL A 4 -6.22 12.15 24.58
N VAL A 5 -6.92 11.03 24.62
CA VAL A 5 -6.42 9.76 25.15
C VAL A 5 -6.29 8.81 23.97
N VAL A 6 -5.13 8.18 23.83
CA VAL A 6 -4.87 7.13 22.82
C VAL A 6 -4.57 5.84 23.55
N GLN A 7 -5.19 4.74 23.14
CA GLN A 7 -4.94 3.42 23.71
C GLN A 7 -4.97 2.32 22.64
N ASN A 8 -4.24 1.25 22.89
CA ASN A 8 -4.24 0.02 22.08
C ASN A 8 -4.31 -1.24 22.96
N PHE A 9 -5.03 -1.16 24.07
CA PHE A 9 -5.24 -2.29 24.95
C PHE A 9 -6.07 -3.38 24.28
N ARG A 10 -5.86 -4.62 24.71
CA ARG A 10 -6.73 -5.71 24.35
C ARG A 10 -8.16 -5.46 24.84
N HIS A 11 -9.11 -6.04 24.14
CA HIS A 11 -10.54 -5.93 24.47
C HIS A 11 -10.82 -6.18 25.95
N GLY A 12 -11.58 -5.30 26.56
CA GLY A 12 -11.98 -5.37 27.99
C GLY A 12 -10.94 -4.89 29.00
N VAL A 13 -9.72 -4.52 28.56
CA VAL A 13 -8.68 -4.06 29.50
C VAL A 13 -8.94 -2.62 29.95
N ALA A 14 -9.32 -1.71 29.07
CA ALA A 14 -9.62 -0.34 29.40
C ALA A 14 -10.79 -0.25 30.40
N GLU A 15 -11.82 -1.07 30.21
CA GLU A 15 -12.97 -1.20 31.10
C GLU A 15 -12.56 -1.70 32.50
N LYS A 16 -11.71 -2.73 32.58
CA LYS A 16 -11.17 -3.25 33.85
C LYS A 16 -10.37 -2.19 34.61
N LEU A 17 -9.63 -1.36 33.88
CA LEU A 17 -8.83 -0.29 34.46
C LEU A 17 -9.64 0.97 34.80
N LYS A 18 -10.92 1.04 34.45
CA LYS A 18 -11.78 2.21 34.60
C LYS A 18 -11.27 3.44 33.86
N ILE A 19 -10.74 3.24 32.65
CA ILE A 19 -10.23 4.27 31.76
C ILE A 19 -10.82 4.14 30.35
N ALA A 20 -11.91 3.40 30.18
CA ALA A 20 -12.67 3.39 28.94
C ALA A 20 -13.37 4.73 28.69
N TYR A 21 -13.79 5.00 27.46
CA TYR A 21 -14.43 6.25 27.10
C TYR A 21 -15.63 6.63 28.02
N PRO A 22 -16.54 5.70 28.35
CA PRO A 22 -17.64 6.01 29.27
C PRO A 22 -17.19 6.37 30.69
N ASP A 23 -16.03 5.85 31.14
CA ASP A 23 -15.49 6.17 32.46
C ASP A 23 -14.90 7.59 32.51
N LEU A 24 -14.30 8.03 31.41
CA LEU A 24 -13.61 9.33 31.32
C LEU A 24 -14.51 10.47 30.87
N LEU A 25 -15.56 10.20 30.09
CA LEU A 25 -16.49 11.20 29.56
C LEU A 25 -17.11 12.11 30.63
N PRO A 26 -17.54 11.62 31.81
CA PRO A 26 -18.09 12.50 32.86
C PRO A 26 -17.08 13.52 33.40
N HIS A 27 -15.77 13.21 33.28
CA HIS A 27 -14.69 14.09 33.77
C HIS A 27 -14.25 15.12 32.73
N ASN A 28 -14.42 14.80 31.44
CA ASN A 28 -14.11 15.71 30.34
C ASN A 28 -15.03 15.47 29.14
N PRO A 29 -16.16 16.15 29.01
CA PRO A 29 -17.07 16.03 27.87
C PRO A 29 -16.47 16.43 26.52
N ARG A 30 -15.30 17.07 26.53
CA ARG A 30 -14.55 17.44 25.32
C ARG A 30 -13.47 16.48 24.96
N LEU A 31 -13.34 15.35 25.66
CA LEU A 31 -12.32 14.35 25.45
C LEU A 31 -12.44 13.68 24.07
N ILE A 32 -11.34 13.61 23.33
CA ILE A 32 -11.19 12.70 22.18
C ILE A 32 -10.57 11.41 22.71
N TYR A 33 -11.28 10.33 22.55
CA TYR A 33 -10.80 9.00 22.96
C TYR A 33 -10.52 8.13 21.73
N ALA A 34 -9.25 7.81 21.51
CA ALA A 34 -8.79 7.15 20.30
C ALA A 34 -8.32 5.73 20.61
N SER A 35 -8.92 4.75 19.95
CA SER A 35 -8.61 3.34 20.13
C SER A 35 -7.98 2.74 18.86
N ALA A 36 -6.82 2.10 19.02
CA ALA A 36 -6.26 1.20 18.01
C ALA A 36 -6.63 -0.23 18.36
N THR A 37 -7.30 -0.94 17.46
CA THR A 37 -7.71 -2.34 17.63
C THR A 37 -7.19 -3.22 16.51
N GLY A 38 -7.25 -4.53 16.68
CA GLY A 38 -6.89 -5.48 15.62
C GLY A 38 -7.96 -5.59 14.54
N PHE A 39 -9.17 -5.93 14.99
CA PHE A 39 -10.27 -6.31 14.11
C PHE A 39 -11.56 -5.51 14.34
N GLY A 40 -11.49 -4.43 15.12
CA GLY A 40 -12.66 -3.67 15.54
C GLY A 40 -13.22 -4.16 16.88
N ARG A 41 -14.16 -3.38 17.44
CA ARG A 41 -14.81 -3.69 18.72
C ARG A 41 -15.94 -4.71 18.58
N GLU A 42 -16.45 -4.89 17.39
CA GLU A 42 -17.58 -5.75 17.08
C GLU A 42 -17.18 -6.82 16.08
N GLY A 43 -17.94 -7.91 16.03
CA GLY A 43 -17.70 -9.02 15.12
C GLY A 43 -17.00 -10.20 15.78
N PRO A 44 -16.83 -11.31 15.03
CA PRO A 44 -16.34 -12.58 15.58
C PRO A 44 -14.90 -12.51 16.10
N ASP A 45 -14.10 -11.62 15.59
CA ASP A 45 -12.67 -11.51 15.90
C ASP A 45 -12.37 -10.34 16.88
N ALA A 46 -13.37 -9.64 17.41
CA ALA A 46 -13.20 -8.45 18.25
C ALA A 46 -12.33 -8.67 19.50
N THR A 47 -12.36 -9.87 20.06
CA THR A 47 -11.59 -10.24 21.27
C THR A 47 -10.20 -10.81 20.96
N MET A 48 -9.88 -11.03 19.68
CA MET A 48 -8.59 -11.59 19.29
C MET A 48 -7.46 -10.58 19.47
N GLY A 49 -6.35 -11.05 20.06
CA GLY A 49 -5.10 -10.30 20.05
C GLY A 49 -4.52 -10.25 18.64
N VAL A 50 -3.92 -9.13 18.29
CA VAL A 50 -3.31 -8.92 16.99
C VAL A 50 -1.87 -8.42 17.12
N PHE A 51 -1.05 -8.83 16.18
CA PHE A 51 0.23 -8.23 15.83
C PHE A 51 0.20 -7.90 14.33
N ASP A 52 1.12 -7.09 13.88
CA ASP A 52 1.23 -6.63 12.51
C ASP A 52 1.03 -7.74 11.45
N ILE A 53 1.71 -8.88 11.63
CA ILE A 53 1.59 -10.04 10.74
C ILE A 53 0.15 -10.56 10.62
N LEU A 54 -0.63 -10.53 11.70
CA LEU A 54 -2.02 -11.01 11.67
C LEU A 54 -2.93 -10.02 10.96
N GLY A 55 -2.68 -8.73 11.13
CA GLY A 55 -3.35 -7.66 10.37
C GLY A 55 -3.09 -7.80 8.87
N GLN A 56 -1.83 -8.02 8.48
CA GLN A 56 -1.46 -8.25 7.08
C GLN A 56 -2.09 -9.54 6.53
N ALA A 57 -1.98 -10.65 7.25
CA ALA A 57 -2.49 -11.95 6.79
C ALA A 57 -4.03 -11.93 6.65
N ARG A 58 -4.75 -11.44 7.67
CA ARG A 58 -6.22 -11.45 7.71
C ARG A 58 -6.85 -10.54 6.64
N SER A 59 -6.16 -9.48 6.27
CA SER A 59 -6.62 -8.56 5.20
C SER A 59 -6.39 -9.07 3.78
N GLY A 60 -5.62 -10.14 3.61
CA GLY A 60 -5.24 -10.65 2.28
C GLY A 60 -4.11 -9.89 1.60
N VAL A 61 -3.54 -8.83 2.23
CA VAL A 61 -2.48 -8.03 1.60
C VAL A 61 -1.25 -8.86 1.27
N LEU A 62 -0.89 -9.86 2.09
CA LEU A 62 0.23 -10.76 1.82
C LEU A 62 0.02 -11.53 0.51
N GLN A 63 -1.21 -11.93 0.22
CA GLN A 63 -1.56 -12.58 -1.04
C GLN A 63 -1.49 -11.61 -2.23
N ALA A 64 -1.94 -10.37 -2.04
CA ALA A 64 -1.92 -9.34 -3.08
C ALA A 64 -0.49 -8.87 -3.43
N LEU A 65 0.44 -8.94 -2.47
CA LEU A 65 1.84 -8.55 -2.64
C LEU A 65 2.74 -9.66 -3.21
N ARG A 66 2.22 -10.83 -3.53
CA ARG A 66 2.99 -11.90 -4.18
C ARG A 66 2.70 -12.02 -5.68
N ALA A 67 3.69 -12.44 -6.45
CA ALA A 67 3.44 -12.84 -7.83
C ALA A 67 2.85 -14.26 -7.90
N PRO A 68 2.06 -14.59 -8.94
CA PRO A 68 1.51 -15.94 -9.11
C PRO A 68 2.61 -17.00 -9.10
N GLY A 69 2.42 -18.03 -8.26
CA GLY A 69 3.38 -19.14 -8.10
C GLY A 69 4.46 -18.92 -7.04
N ASP A 70 4.69 -17.69 -6.59
CA ASP A 70 5.67 -17.43 -5.54
C ASP A 70 5.09 -17.79 -4.14
N PRO A 71 5.92 -18.08 -3.13
CA PRO A 71 5.47 -18.27 -1.77
C PRO A 71 4.85 -17.00 -1.19
N VAL A 72 4.02 -17.13 -0.15
CA VAL A 72 3.57 -16.00 0.64
C VAL A 72 4.67 -15.62 1.61
N GLU A 73 5.13 -14.38 1.56
CA GLU A 73 6.16 -13.85 2.45
C GLU A 73 5.59 -12.75 3.34
N TYR A 74 6.08 -12.69 4.56
CA TYR A 74 5.73 -11.63 5.50
C TYR A 74 6.71 -10.45 5.35
N ASN A 75 6.19 -9.29 5.01
CA ASN A 75 6.97 -8.06 5.03
C ASN A 75 7.04 -7.51 6.46
N ASN A 76 8.13 -7.77 7.14
CA ASN A 76 8.40 -7.31 8.50
C ASN A 76 9.22 -6.02 8.58
N ALA A 77 9.62 -5.46 7.44
CA ALA A 77 10.55 -4.31 7.40
C ALA A 77 9.93 -3.03 7.99
N PHE A 78 8.61 -2.86 7.86
CA PHE A 78 7.96 -1.58 8.16
C PHE A 78 6.80 -1.66 9.17
N GLY A 79 6.37 -2.86 9.60
CA GLY A 79 5.17 -2.98 10.41
C GLY A 79 3.96 -2.37 9.67
N LEU A 80 3.65 -2.89 8.47
CA LEU A 80 2.74 -2.26 7.52
C LEU A 80 1.34 -2.00 8.08
N ALA A 81 0.79 -2.96 8.85
CA ALA A 81 -0.52 -2.82 9.46
C ALA A 81 -0.49 -1.86 10.65
N ASP A 82 0.55 -1.93 11.48
CA ASP A 82 0.74 -1.05 12.63
C ASP A 82 0.93 0.41 12.19
N GLN A 83 1.83 0.66 11.24
CA GLN A 83 2.12 2.02 10.75
C GLN A 83 0.91 2.64 10.07
N THR A 84 0.23 1.88 9.19
CA THR A 84 -0.97 2.38 8.51
C THR A 84 -2.10 2.65 9.51
N GLY A 85 -2.29 1.75 10.47
CA GLY A 85 -3.25 1.94 11.56
C GLY A 85 -2.96 3.20 12.38
N GLY A 86 -1.69 3.43 12.73
CA GLY A 86 -1.24 4.62 13.46
C GLY A 86 -1.50 5.93 12.70
N ILE A 87 -1.17 5.95 11.40
CA ILE A 87 -1.41 7.13 10.54
C ILE A 87 -2.91 7.44 10.43
N LEU A 88 -3.74 6.43 10.20
CA LEU A 88 -5.19 6.61 10.12
C LEU A 88 -5.79 7.02 11.46
N LEU A 89 -5.27 6.52 12.59
CA LEU A 89 -5.72 6.94 13.91
C LEU A 89 -5.37 8.42 14.18
N ALA A 90 -4.18 8.86 13.79
CA ALA A 90 -3.80 10.27 13.88
C ALA A 90 -4.71 11.16 13.03
N GLN A 91 -5.10 10.71 11.83
CA GLN A 91 -6.06 11.38 10.98
C GLN A 91 -7.45 11.44 11.64
N ALA A 92 -7.92 10.33 12.21
CA ALA A 92 -9.21 10.29 12.92
C ALA A 92 -9.23 11.22 14.12
N VAL A 93 -8.15 11.27 14.92
CA VAL A 93 -8.00 12.22 16.04
C VAL A 93 -8.05 13.66 15.55
N THR A 94 -7.35 13.98 14.46
CA THR A 94 -7.35 15.34 13.88
C THR A 94 -8.74 15.74 13.42
N ALA A 95 -9.47 14.84 12.75
CA ALA A 95 -10.84 15.09 12.33
C ALA A 95 -11.79 15.28 13.53
N ALA A 96 -11.61 14.48 14.60
CA ALA A 96 -12.38 14.60 15.83
C ALA A 96 -12.11 15.93 16.56
N LEU A 97 -10.86 16.38 16.61
CA LEU A 97 -10.49 17.70 17.17
C LEU A 97 -11.14 18.82 16.37
N PHE A 98 -11.11 18.74 15.04
CA PHE A 98 -11.77 19.73 14.17
C PHE A 98 -13.30 19.76 14.37
N ALA A 99 -13.94 18.60 14.51
CA ALA A 99 -15.36 18.51 14.84
C ALA A 99 -15.67 19.13 16.22
N ARG A 100 -14.81 18.83 17.22
CA ARG A 100 -14.92 19.37 18.58
C ARG A 100 -14.91 20.90 18.63
N GLU A 101 -14.10 21.56 17.81
CA GLU A 101 -14.05 23.02 17.76
C GLU A 101 -15.39 23.64 17.27
N ARG A 102 -16.19 22.89 16.54
CA ARG A 102 -17.51 23.34 16.05
C ARG A 102 -18.66 22.95 16.95
N THR A 103 -18.57 21.76 17.55
CA THR A 103 -19.65 21.18 18.35
C THR A 103 -19.51 21.46 19.85
N GLY A 104 -18.30 21.77 20.29
CA GLY A 104 -17.95 21.88 21.71
C GLY A 104 -17.81 20.53 22.41
N GLN A 105 -18.07 19.39 21.73
CA GLN A 105 -18.10 18.05 22.33
C GLN A 105 -16.97 17.20 21.83
N GLY A 106 -16.42 16.37 22.72
CA GLY A 106 -15.51 15.29 22.36
C GLY A 106 -16.23 14.11 21.74
N GLN A 107 -15.45 13.12 21.33
CA GLN A 107 -15.99 11.87 20.78
C GLN A 107 -14.97 10.73 20.89
N GLU A 108 -15.47 9.54 20.73
CA GLU A 108 -14.67 8.34 20.57
C GLU A 108 -14.41 8.09 19.08
N VAL A 109 -13.16 7.72 18.76
CA VAL A 109 -12.73 7.29 17.43
C VAL A 109 -11.98 5.98 17.53
N GLU A 110 -12.10 5.13 16.51
CA GLU A 110 -11.43 3.84 16.45
C GLU A 110 -10.85 3.60 15.08
N VAL A 111 -9.67 2.97 15.04
CA VAL A 111 -9.09 2.40 13.83
C VAL A 111 -8.67 0.96 14.11
N ALA A 112 -9.18 0.04 13.29
CA ALA A 112 -8.76 -1.35 13.30
C ALA A 112 -7.65 -1.59 12.27
N GLN A 113 -6.64 -2.41 12.62
CA GLN A 113 -5.59 -2.81 11.67
C GLN A 113 -6.17 -3.45 10.39
N LEU A 114 -7.19 -4.30 10.52
CA LEU A 114 -7.88 -4.87 9.38
C LEU A 114 -8.45 -3.78 8.46
N GLY A 115 -9.16 -2.79 9.01
CA GLY A 115 -9.70 -1.66 8.26
C GLY A 115 -8.61 -0.83 7.57
N ALA A 116 -7.50 -0.60 8.26
CA ALA A 116 -6.34 0.09 7.72
C ALA A 116 -5.75 -0.65 6.49
N MET A 117 -5.58 -1.96 6.59
CA MET A 117 -5.10 -2.79 5.48
C MET A 117 -6.09 -2.86 4.32
N LEU A 118 -7.39 -2.90 4.57
CA LEU A 118 -8.41 -2.82 3.51
C LEU A 118 -8.39 -1.45 2.82
N THR A 119 -8.13 -0.37 3.56
CA THR A 119 -7.98 0.98 2.99
C THR A 119 -6.80 1.06 2.03
N LEU A 120 -5.65 0.45 2.34
CA LEU A 120 -4.52 0.37 1.40
C LEU A 120 -4.86 -0.44 0.13
N GLN A 121 -5.71 -1.42 0.24
CA GLN A 121 -6.07 -2.32 -0.86
C GLN A 121 -7.31 -1.84 -1.64
N HIS A 122 -7.89 -0.68 -1.31
CA HIS A 122 -9.18 -0.23 -1.84
C HIS A 122 -9.27 -0.29 -3.38
N MET A 123 -8.20 0.06 -4.11
CA MET A 123 -8.19 -0.01 -5.58
C MET A 123 -8.33 -1.45 -6.09
N GLY A 124 -7.59 -2.39 -5.50
CA GLY A 124 -7.65 -3.81 -5.85
C GLY A 124 -9.01 -4.42 -5.51
N ILE A 125 -9.51 -4.13 -4.32
CA ILE A 125 -10.83 -4.58 -3.84
C ILE A 125 -11.94 -4.04 -4.74
N THR A 126 -11.93 -2.73 -5.05
CA THR A 126 -12.92 -2.11 -5.92
C THR A 126 -12.92 -2.74 -7.32
N ARG A 127 -11.75 -2.97 -7.90
CA ARG A 127 -11.65 -3.63 -9.21
C ARG A 127 -12.14 -5.08 -9.17
N HIS A 128 -11.85 -5.79 -8.10
CA HIS A 128 -12.37 -7.15 -7.91
C HIS A 128 -13.90 -7.17 -7.86
N LEU A 129 -14.49 -6.29 -7.06
CA LEU A 129 -15.95 -6.20 -6.91
C LEU A 129 -16.66 -5.79 -8.21
N ILE A 130 -16.04 -4.99 -9.07
CA ILE A 130 -16.63 -4.51 -10.32
C ILE A 130 -16.50 -5.56 -11.44
N ASN A 131 -15.37 -6.21 -11.58
CA ASN A 131 -15.05 -7.03 -12.76
C ASN A 131 -14.32 -8.35 -12.46
N GLY A 132 -14.27 -8.78 -11.19
CA GLY A 132 -13.62 -10.04 -10.79
C GLY A 132 -12.09 -10.02 -10.90
N TYR A 133 -11.46 -8.84 -11.03
CA TYR A 133 -10.01 -8.75 -11.12
C TYR A 133 -9.33 -9.28 -9.84
N GLU A 134 -8.43 -10.25 -10.01
CA GLU A 134 -7.62 -10.76 -8.90
C GLU A 134 -6.36 -9.90 -8.72
N PRO A 135 -6.25 -9.13 -7.60
CA PRO A 135 -5.06 -8.35 -7.32
C PRO A 135 -3.87 -9.27 -7.06
N ALA A 136 -2.81 -9.09 -7.84
CA ALA A 136 -1.55 -9.80 -7.66
C ALA A 136 -0.40 -8.92 -8.13
N MET A 137 0.76 -9.06 -7.50
CA MET A 137 1.98 -8.46 -7.99
C MET A 137 2.33 -9.01 -9.38
N THR A 138 2.79 -8.13 -10.25
CA THR A 138 3.34 -8.55 -11.54
C THR A 138 4.84 -8.79 -11.36
N ARG A 139 5.35 -9.89 -11.89
CA ARG A 139 6.79 -10.16 -11.87
C ARG A 139 7.53 -9.13 -12.70
N ARG A 140 8.72 -8.71 -12.24
CA ARG A 140 9.56 -7.74 -12.94
C ARG A 140 9.97 -8.22 -14.36
N ASP A 141 10.20 -9.51 -14.52
CA ASP A 141 10.58 -10.13 -15.81
C ASP A 141 9.41 -10.29 -16.80
N ALA A 142 8.18 -10.01 -16.35
CA ALA A 142 6.97 -10.10 -17.16
C ALA A 142 5.94 -9.03 -16.79
N PRO A 143 6.30 -7.72 -16.79
CA PRO A 143 5.40 -6.64 -16.45
C PRO A 143 4.30 -6.49 -17.52
N ARG A 144 3.20 -5.86 -17.15
CA ARG A 144 2.17 -5.48 -18.13
C ARG A 144 2.67 -4.43 -19.12
N ASN A 145 3.60 -3.59 -18.71
CA ASN A 145 4.20 -2.55 -19.52
C ASN A 145 5.70 -2.51 -19.25
N PRO A 146 6.57 -2.89 -20.20
CA PRO A 146 8.02 -2.84 -20.03
C PRO A 146 8.58 -1.44 -19.72
N VAL A 147 7.91 -0.36 -20.15
CA VAL A 147 8.29 1.00 -19.79
C VAL A 147 7.62 1.51 -18.52
N PHE A 148 7.04 0.62 -17.72
CA PHE A 148 6.58 0.87 -16.35
C PHE A 148 7.13 -0.25 -15.45
N ASN A 149 8.44 -0.19 -15.17
CA ASN A 149 9.18 -1.28 -14.56
C ASN A 149 10.46 -0.77 -13.90
N LEU A 150 11.20 -1.67 -13.27
CA LEU A 150 12.49 -1.41 -12.63
C LEU A 150 13.60 -2.08 -13.44
N TYR A 151 14.74 -1.39 -13.61
CA TYR A 151 15.91 -1.90 -14.31
C TYR A 151 17.18 -1.65 -13.52
N GLU A 152 18.10 -2.63 -13.54
CA GLU A 152 19.40 -2.53 -12.89
C GLU A 152 20.39 -1.86 -13.83
N CYS A 153 21.14 -0.88 -13.32
CA CYS A 153 22.17 -0.15 -14.05
C CYS A 153 23.54 -0.81 -13.88
N ALA A 154 24.54 -0.37 -14.67
CA ALA A 154 25.90 -0.90 -14.65
C ALA A 154 26.59 -0.89 -13.27
N ASN A 155 26.23 0.07 -12.40
CA ASN A 155 26.79 0.23 -11.06
C ASN A 155 26.02 -0.55 -9.96
N GLY A 156 25.07 -1.42 -10.34
CA GLY A 156 24.22 -2.17 -9.41
C GLY A 156 23.10 -1.35 -8.75
N GLU A 157 22.95 -0.09 -9.11
CA GLU A 157 21.80 0.73 -8.72
C GLU A 157 20.59 0.42 -9.59
N TRP A 158 19.40 0.77 -9.10
CA TRP A 158 18.15 0.53 -9.80
C TRP A 158 17.48 1.83 -10.21
N ILE A 159 16.99 1.86 -11.46
CA ILE A 159 16.17 2.95 -11.98
C ILE A 159 14.72 2.51 -12.17
N ALA A 160 13.79 3.37 -11.78
CA ALA A 160 12.37 3.17 -12.01
C ALA A 160 11.95 3.91 -13.28
N VAL A 161 11.38 3.18 -14.23
CA VAL A 161 10.81 3.75 -15.45
C VAL A 161 9.31 3.86 -15.29
N GLY A 162 8.74 5.07 -15.41
CA GLY A 162 7.34 5.40 -15.18
C GLY A 162 6.54 5.78 -16.44
N GLY A 163 6.78 5.11 -17.56
CA GLY A 163 6.18 5.43 -18.88
C GLY A 163 4.72 4.95 -19.02
N LEU A 164 3.74 5.59 -18.35
CA LEU A 164 2.32 5.25 -18.50
C LEU A 164 1.79 5.51 -19.92
N GLN A 165 2.28 6.58 -20.59
CA GLN A 165 1.96 6.91 -21.99
C GLN A 165 3.04 6.37 -22.94
N GLY A 166 3.43 5.13 -22.76
CA GLY A 166 4.58 4.52 -23.41
C GLY A 166 4.55 4.55 -24.95
N ASP A 167 3.39 4.56 -25.59
CA ASP A 167 3.30 4.56 -27.05
C ASP A 167 3.92 5.81 -27.65
N ARG A 168 3.68 6.97 -27.03
CA ARG A 168 4.20 8.26 -27.48
C ARG A 168 5.72 8.39 -27.41
N TYR A 169 6.34 7.75 -26.41
CA TYR A 169 7.75 7.93 -26.09
C TYR A 169 8.60 6.71 -26.38
N TRP A 170 8.00 5.63 -26.91
CA TRP A 170 8.68 4.34 -27.09
C TRP A 170 9.91 4.43 -27.99
N GLU A 171 9.79 5.10 -29.12
CA GLU A 171 10.87 5.26 -30.08
C GLU A 171 12.05 6.05 -29.51
N ASP A 172 11.78 7.21 -28.90
CA ASP A 172 12.79 8.04 -28.25
C ASP A 172 13.45 7.32 -27.07
N PHE A 173 12.65 6.62 -26.24
CA PHE A 173 13.15 5.83 -25.15
C PHE A 173 14.12 4.73 -25.60
N CYS A 174 13.79 4.00 -26.64
CA CYS A 174 14.68 2.99 -27.22
C CYS A 174 15.92 3.64 -27.84
N ALA A 175 15.81 4.77 -28.50
CA ALA A 175 16.95 5.47 -29.08
C ALA A 175 17.97 5.91 -28.02
N ILE A 176 17.50 6.46 -26.89
CA ILE A 176 18.35 6.85 -25.73
C ILE A 176 19.13 5.64 -25.19
N LEU A 177 18.52 4.47 -25.14
CA LEU A 177 19.14 3.23 -24.66
C LEU A 177 20.00 2.53 -25.72
N GLY A 178 20.22 3.14 -26.91
CA GLY A 178 20.99 2.53 -27.99
C GLY A 178 20.27 1.38 -28.71
N LEU A 179 18.95 1.33 -28.63
CA LEU A 179 18.08 0.31 -29.24
C LEU A 179 17.14 0.88 -30.33
N PRO A 180 17.62 1.73 -31.29
CA PRO A 180 16.72 2.41 -32.23
C PRO A 180 15.92 1.44 -33.10
N ALA A 181 16.49 0.29 -33.47
CA ALA A 181 15.80 -0.75 -34.25
C ALA A 181 14.62 -1.36 -33.49
N LEU A 182 14.69 -1.43 -32.14
CA LEU A 182 13.60 -1.89 -31.30
C LEU A 182 12.48 -0.86 -31.22
N GLY A 183 12.85 0.42 -31.15
CA GLY A 183 11.93 1.54 -31.10
C GLY A 183 11.07 1.69 -32.34
N THR A 184 11.67 1.49 -33.51
CA THR A 184 11.00 1.60 -34.83
C THR A 184 10.31 0.33 -35.32
N ASP A 185 10.42 -0.77 -34.57
CA ASP A 185 9.78 -2.05 -34.93
C ASP A 185 8.26 -1.95 -34.74
N PRO A 186 7.44 -2.07 -35.82
CA PRO A 186 5.99 -1.94 -35.72
C PRO A 186 5.33 -3.00 -34.84
N ARG A 187 6.03 -4.11 -34.54
CA ARG A 187 5.55 -5.16 -33.63
C ARG A 187 5.53 -4.71 -32.16
N HIS A 188 6.13 -3.57 -31.85
CA HIS A 188 6.26 -3.02 -30.49
C HIS A 188 5.70 -1.59 -30.36
N ALA A 189 5.01 -1.09 -31.38
CA ALA A 189 4.52 0.29 -31.44
C ALA A 189 3.48 0.61 -30.36
N THR A 190 2.64 -0.35 -29.98
CA THR A 190 1.57 -0.14 -29.00
C THR A 190 1.87 -0.88 -27.69
N MET A 191 1.28 -0.37 -26.58
CA MET A 191 1.38 -1.02 -25.28
C MET A 191 0.88 -2.48 -25.31
N GLN A 192 -0.18 -2.77 -26.06
CA GLN A 192 -0.70 -4.13 -26.20
C GLN A 192 0.32 -5.08 -26.83
N GLN A 193 0.99 -4.63 -27.89
CA GLN A 193 2.05 -5.40 -28.56
C GLN A 193 3.25 -5.63 -27.66
N ARG A 194 3.67 -4.57 -26.92
CA ARG A 194 4.76 -4.68 -25.94
C ARG A 194 4.40 -5.60 -24.75
N THR A 195 3.14 -5.60 -24.32
CA THR A 195 2.66 -6.54 -23.30
C THR A 195 2.78 -7.99 -23.78
N ALA A 196 2.44 -8.25 -25.04
CA ALA A 196 2.53 -9.59 -25.63
C ALA A 196 3.99 -10.08 -25.76
N ALA A 197 4.94 -9.17 -25.97
CA ALA A 197 6.37 -9.43 -26.09
C ALA A 197 7.17 -9.12 -24.81
N ASN A 198 6.52 -8.96 -23.67
CA ASN A 198 7.08 -8.35 -22.46
C ASN A 198 8.40 -8.98 -22.00
N ARG A 199 8.50 -10.30 -21.91
CA ARG A 199 9.72 -10.97 -21.46
C ARG A 199 10.92 -10.72 -22.38
N LEU A 200 10.69 -10.75 -23.69
CA LEU A 200 11.72 -10.47 -24.69
C LEU A 200 12.19 -9.01 -24.57
N LEU A 201 11.24 -8.08 -24.44
CA LEU A 201 11.53 -6.66 -24.32
C LEU A 201 12.26 -6.36 -23.01
N VAL A 202 11.83 -6.96 -21.89
CA VAL A 202 12.52 -6.77 -20.59
C VAL A 202 13.95 -7.28 -20.66
N ALA A 203 14.21 -8.43 -21.27
CA ALA A 203 15.58 -8.95 -21.41
C ALA A 203 16.47 -8.02 -22.27
N ALA A 204 15.92 -7.45 -23.35
CA ALA A 204 16.64 -6.49 -24.17
C ALA A 204 16.91 -5.17 -23.39
N LEU A 205 15.93 -4.69 -22.65
CA LEU A 205 16.06 -3.49 -21.82
C LEU A 205 17.03 -3.72 -20.65
N ASP A 206 16.99 -4.88 -19.97
CA ASP A 206 17.96 -5.23 -18.92
C ASP A 206 19.39 -5.14 -19.46
N THR A 207 19.64 -5.67 -20.66
CA THR A 207 20.96 -5.60 -21.30
C THR A 207 21.36 -4.17 -21.61
N ALA A 208 20.42 -3.34 -22.08
CA ALA A 208 20.70 -1.95 -22.41
C ALA A 208 20.95 -1.10 -21.14
N PHE A 209 20.13 -1.22 -20.12
CA PHE A 209 20.30 -0.49 -18.86
C PHE A 209 21.61 -0.84 -18.16
N ALA A 210 22.04 -2.10 -18.21
CA ALA A 210 23.32 -2.56 -17.66
C ALA A 210 24.56 -1.92 -18.32
N ALA A 211 24.40 -1.20 -19.44
CA ALA A 211 25.49 -0.45 -20.08
C ALA A 211 25.63 0.99 -19.57
N PHE A 212 24.69 1.52 -18.78
CA PHE A 212 24.69 2.87 -18.28
C PHE A 212 24.72 2.90 -16.75
N SER A 213 25.34 3.94 -16.16
CA SER A 213 25.07 4.24 -14.75
C SER A 213 23.69 4.90 -14.61
N CYS A 214 23.08 4.81 -13.40
CA CYS A 214 21.82 5.54 -13.17
C CYS A 214 21.97 7.05 -13.37
N ALA A 215 23.15 7.60 -13.06
CA ALA A 215 23.45 9.03 -13.22
C ALA A 215 23.49 9.47 -14.71
N ASP A 216 23.82 8.56 -15.63
CA ASP A 216 23.84 8.87 -17.06
C ASP A 216 22.42 8.95 -17.66
N LEU A 217 21.42 8.38 -16.97
CA LEU A 217 20.06 8.25 -17.43
C LEU A 217 19.07 9.23 -16.75
N LEU A 218 19.51 9.94 -15.69
CA LEU A 218 18.72 10.92 -14.94
C LEU A 218 19.02 12.36 -15.38
#